data_c6d9faf8cb66e4cde77b2b4cb9d28b34
#
_entry.id   c6d9faf8cb66e4cde77b2b4cb9d28b34
#
_cell.length_a   1.000
_cell.length_b   1.000
_cell.length_c   1.000
_cell.angle_alpha   90.00
_cell.angle_beta   90.00
_cell.angle_gamma   90.00
#
_symmetry.space_group_name_H-M   'P 1'
#
loop_
_entity.id
_entity.type
_entity.pdbx_description
1 polymer ?
#
loop_
_entity_poly.entity_id
_entity_poly.type
_entity_poly.pdbx_seq_one_letter_code
_entity_poly.pdbx_strand_id
1 'polypeptide(L)'
;MDVTYFAKITKTTNIVTHVTLVENKFITSSEDAVAKLKEGDPNSAEYNWLQVTDARGICNEGYLYLTDEDKFIPPKPYGSWVLNSGKTGWDPPVALPADSSAPTKAYHWVEDIQNWVSQDL
;
A
#
# COMPACT_ATOMS: atom_id res chain seq x y z
N MET A 1 -25.62 3.36 -5.20
CA MET A 1 -25.16 2.14 -5.89
C MET A 1 -24.24 1.37 -4.97
N ASP A 2 -24.53 0.10 -4.78
CA ASP A 2 -23.75 -0.72 -3.85
C ASP A 2 -22.69 -1.50 -4.60
N VAL A 3 -21.46 -1.19 -4.31
CA VAL A 3 -20.30 -1.87 -4.89
C VAL A 3 -19.34 -2.29 -3.77
N THR A 4 -18.54 -3.30 -4.05
CA THR A 4 -17.48 -3.76 -3.15
C THR A 4 -16.17 -3.74 -3.93
N TYR A 5 -15.11 -3.25 -3.31
CA TYR A 5 -13.81 -3.20 -3.93
C TYR A 5 -12.95 -4.40 -3.50
N PHE A 6 -12.18 -4.93 -4.44
CA PHE A 6 -11.27 -6.04 -4.20
C PHE A 6 -9.88 -5.69 -4.72
N ALA A 7 -8.88 -6.04 -3.93
CA ALA A 7 -7.48 -5.85 -4.30
C ALA A 7 -6.92 -7.16 -4.84
N LYS A 8 -6.23 -7.10 -5.96
CA LYS A 8 -5.44 -8.21 -6.51
C LYS A 8 -4.01 -8.04 -6.01
N ILE A 9 -3.52 -9.03 -5.27
CA ILE A 9 -2.26 -8.94 -4.52
C ILE A 9 -1.34 -10.07 -4.96
N THR A 10 -0.08 -9.76 -5.27
CA THR A 10 0.91 -10.79 -5.58
C THR A 10 1.23 -11.62 -4.35
N LYS A 11 1.23 -12.94 -4.48
CA LYS A 11 1.52 -13.86 -3.37
C LYS A 11 2.96 -13.76 -2.85
N THR A 12 3.89 -13.42 -3.74
CA THR A 12 5.31 -13.38 -3.40
C THR A 12 5.73 -12.11 -2.68
N THR A 13 5.11 -10.96 -3.00
CA THR A 13 5.52 -9.66 -2.49
C THR A 13 4.45 -8.95 -1.68
N ASN A 14 3.20 -9.42 -1.74
CA ASN A 14 2.03 -8.78 -1.12
C ASN A 14 1.77 -7.35 -1.63
N ILE A 15 2.18 -7.08 -2.87
CA ILE A 15 1.95 -5.79 -3.52
C ILE A 15 0.63 -5.83 -4.28
N VAL A 16 -0.17 -4.77 -4.11
CA VAL A 16 -1.44 -4.60 -4.83
C VAL A 16 -1.13 -4.23 -6.27
N THR A 17 -1.58 -5.06 -7.21
CA THR A 17 -1.41 -4.79 -8.64
C THR A 17 -2.61 -4.11 -9.26
N HIS A 18 -3.80 -4.42 -8.76
CA HIS A 18 -5.06 -3.87 -9.26
C HIS A 18 -6.07 -3.73 -8.13
N VAL A 19 -6.95 -2.74 -8.25
CA VAL A 19 -8.14 -2.63 -7.42
C VAL A 19 -9.33 -2.60 -8.36
N THR A 20 -10.29 -3.50 -8.15
CA THR A 20 -11.47 -3.59 -9.00
C THR A 20 -12.73 -3.48 -8.14
N LEU A 21 -13.82 -3.02 -8.76
CA LEU A 21 -15.13 -2.99 -8.09
C LEU A 21 -16.01 -4.12 -8.63
N VAL A 22 -16.86 -4.65 -7.75
CA VAL A 22 -17.89 -5.61 -8.12
C VAL A 22 -19.22 -5.07 -7.61
N GLU A 23 -20.22 -5.02 -8.47
CA GLU A 23 -21.57 -4.61 -8.06
C GLU A 23 -22.17 -5.70 -7.16
N ASN A 24 -22.67 -5.31 -6.00
CA ASN A 24 -23.16 -6.25 -5.00
C ASN A 24 -24.31 -7.14 -5.51
N LYS A 25 -25.08 -6.66 -6.48
CA LYS A 25 -26.18 -7.44 -7.07
C LYS A 25 -25.73 -8.71 -7.79
N PHE A 26 -24.44 -8.82 -8.13
CA PHE A 26 -23.89 -9.99 -8.84
C PHE A 26 -23.23 -11.00 -7.91
N ILE A 27 -23.16 -10.72 -6.62
CA ILE A 27 -22.45 -11.57 -5.66
C ILE A 27 -23.29 -11.78 -4.40
N THR A 28 -23.08 -12.92 -3.74
CA THR A 28 -23.79 -13.26 -2.51
C THR A 28 -22.93 -13.09 -1.26
N SER A 29 -21.61 -13.06 -1.43
CA SER A 29 -20.64 -12.94 -0.34
C SER A 29 -19.28 -12.52 -0.89
N SER A 30 -18.34 -12.19 0.01
CA SER A 30 -16.96 -11.89 -0.38
C SER A 30 -16.29 -13.12 -0.99
N GLU A 31 -16.53 -14.31 -0.45
CA GLU A 31 -15.99 -15.54 -1.02
C GLU A 31 -16.53 -15.81 -2.43
N ASP A 32 -17.81 -15.54 -2.66
CA ASP A 32 -18.42 -15.67 -3.99
C ASP A 32 -17.75 -14.71 -4.99
N ALA A 33 -17.53 -13.47 -4.59
CA ALA A 33 -16.88 -12.48 -5.43
C ALA A 33 -15.45 -12.89 -5.77
N VAL A 34 -14.68 -13.36 -4.79
CA VAL A 34 -13.30 -13.81 -5.01
C VAL A 34 -13.28 -14.99 -5.97
N ALA A 35 -14.20 -15.94 -5.83
CA ALA A 35 -14.29 -17.09 -6.74
C ALA A 35 -14.53 -16.64 -8.19
N LYS A 36 -15.44 -15.68 -8.39
CA LYS A 36 -15.73 -15.15 -9.73
C LYS A 36 -14.56 -14.38 -10.34
N LEU A 37 -13.85 -13.61 -9.52
CA LEU A 37 -12.67 -12.88 -9.97
C LEU A 37 -11.55 -13.85 -10.39
N LYS A 38 -11.36 -14.93 -9.65
CA LYS A 38 -10.37 -15.96 -9.98
C LYS A 38 -10.70 -16.68 -11.27
N GLU A 39 -11.97 -16.96 -11.52
CA GLU A 39 -12.40 -17.60 -12.76
C GLU A 39 -12.05 -16.78 -14.00
N GLY A 40 -12.13 -15.45 -13.89
CA GLY A 40 -11.80 -14.55 -14.98
C GLY A 40 -10.32 -14.22 -15.12
N ASP A 41 -9.47 -14.73 -14.24
CA ASP A 41 -8.06 -14.37 -14.18
C ASP A 41 -7.20 -15.59 -14.55
N PRO A 42 -6.50 -15.57 -15.71
CA PRO A 42 -5.66 -16.71 -16.12
C PRO A 42 -4.46 -16.92 -15.20
N ASN A 43 -4.08 -15.93 -14.39
CA ASN A 43 -2.94 -15.99 -13.49
C ASN A 43 -3.36 -16.11 -12.02
N SER A 44 -4.58 -16.56 -11.74
CA SER A 44 -5.14 -16.58 -10.39
C SER A 44 -4.27 -17.35 -9.37
N ALA A 45 -3.46 -18.31 -9.82
CA ALA A 45 -2.57 -19.05 -8.92
C ALA A 45 -1.45 -18.19 -8.33
N GLU A 46 -1.09 -17.07 -8.98
CA GLU A 46 0.00 -16.19 -8.55
C GLU A 46 -0.48 -15.00 -7.70
N TYR A 47 -1.80 -14.85 -7.54
CA TYR A 47 -2.41 -13.71 -6.90
C TYR A 47 -3.43 -14.12 -5.86
N ASN A 48 -3.60 -13.27 -4.86
CA ASN A 48 -4.73 -13.32 -3.93
C ASN A 48 -5.68 -12.18 -4.23
N TRP A 49 -6.96 -12.42 -4.02
CA TRP A 49 -7.98 -11.38 -4.07
C TRP A 49 -8.48 -11.14 -2.66
N LEU A 50 -8.49 -9.88 -2.23
CA LEU A 50 -8.88 -9.51 -0.88
C LEU A 50 -9.85 -8.34 -0.93
N GLN A 51 -10.93 -8.43 -0.17
CA GLN A 51 -11.88 -7.33 -0.07
C GLN A 51 -11.23 -6.12 0.59
N VAL A 52 -11.43 -4.94 0.00
CA VAL A 52 -11.01 -3.68 0.59
C VAL A 52 -12.09 -3.25 1.59
N THR A 53 -11.72 -3.09 2.85
CA THR A 53 -12.63 -2.70 3.93
C THR A 53 -12.09 -1.48 4.65
N ASP A 54 -12.94 -0.78 5.40
CA ASP A 54 -12.51 0.37 6.19
C ASP A 54 -11.46 -0.02 7.24
N ALA A 55 -11.58 -1.23 7.81
CA ALA A 55 -10.62 -1.73 8.79
C ALA A 55 -9.24 -1.98 8.18
N ARG A 56 -9.18 -2.37 6.90
CA ARG A 56 -7.93 -2.59 6.17
C ARG A 56 -7.31 -1.30 5.64
N GLY A 57 -8.08 -0.23 5.60
CA GLY A 57 -7.63 1.08 5.17
C GLY A 57 -7.70 1.31 3.67
N ILE A 58 -7.16 2.44 3.23
CA ILE A 58 -7.14 2.83 1.82
C ILE A 58 -6.26 1.86 1.04
N CYS A 59 -6.72 1.48 -0.15
CA CYS A 59 -5.99 0.58 -1.03
C CYS A 59 -5.96 1.13 -2.45
N ASN A 60 -4.77 1.21 -3.03
CA ASN A 60 -4.54 1.59 -4.42
C ASN A 60 -3.45 0.70 -5.00
N GLU A 61 -3.27 0.78 -6.32
CA GLU A 61 -2.18 0.07 -6.98
C GLU A 61 -0.83 0.47 -6.37
N GLY A 62 0.04 -0.50 -6.16
CA GLY A 62 1.36 -0.29 -5.57
C GLY A 62 1.38 -0.37 -4.05
N TYR A 63 0.22 -0.36 -3.39
CA TYR A 63 0.18 -0.48 -1.93
C TYR A 63 0.63 -1.87 -1.49
N LEU A 64 1.13 -1.95 -0.25
CA LEU A 64 1.56 -3.20 0.36
C LEU A 64 0.49 -3.70 1.32
N TYR A 65 0.18 -4.99 1.25
CA TYR A 65 -0.69 -5.63 2.22
C TYR A 65 0.15 -6.27 3.33
N LEU A 66 -0.08 -5.84 4.57
CA LEU A 66 0.58 -6.41 5.75
C LEU A 66 -0.28 -7.56 6.29
N THR A 67 0.16 -8.80 6.07
CA THR A 67 -0.62 -9.98 6.44
C THR A 67 -0.87 -10.09 7.95
N ASP A 68 0.15 -9.79 8.75
CA ASP A 68 0.05 -9.89 10.21
C ASP A 68 -0.89 -8.84 10.80
N GLU A 69 -0.94 -7.67 10.19
CA GLU A 69 -1.76 -6.55 10.65
C GLU A 69 -3.12 -6.50 9.95
N ASP A 70 -3.29 -7.26 8.87
CA ASP A 70 -4.49 -7.27 8.04
C ASP A 70 -4.88 -5.87 7.57
N LYS A 71 -3.92 -5.16 6.99
CA LYS A 71 -4.16 -3.80 6.47
C LYS A 71 -3.24 -3.45 5.31
N PHE A 72 -3.66 -2.43 4.55
CA PHE A 72 -2.89 -1.87 3.44
C PHE A 72 -2.12 -0.64 3.91
N ILE A 73 -0.90 -0.48 3.39
CA ILE A 73 -0.09 0.73 3.62
C ILE A 73 0.42 1.26 2.29
N PRO A 74 0.76 2.57 2.21
CA PRO A 74 1.31 3.15 1.00
C PRO A 74 2.58 2.47 0.53
N PRO A 75 2.94 2.58 -0.76
CA PRO A 75 4.17 2.00 -1.26
C PRO A 75 5.39 2.62 -0.58
N LYS A 76 6.44 1.81 -0.44
CA LYS A 76 7.72 2.23 0.12
C LYS A 76 8.34 3.32 -0.74
N PRO A 77 8.61 4.52 -0.21
CA PRO A 77 9.09 5.63 -1.04
C PRO A 77 10.53 5.43 -1.52
N TYR A 78 11.37 4.78 -0.71
CA TYR A 78 12.77 4.51 -1.05
C TYR A 78 13.19 3.18 -0.46
N GLY A 79 14.17 2.53 -1.10
CA GLY A 79 14.61 1.20 -0.69
C GLY A 79 15.15 1.11 0.74
N SER A 80 15.76 2.18 1.24
CA SER A 80 16.35 2.23 2.58
C SER A 80 15.36 2.50 3.70
N TRP A 81 14.17 3.00 3.39
CA TRP A 81 13.17 3.31 4.41
C TRP A 81 12.60 2.04 5.04
N VAL A 82 12.23 2.12 6.30
CA VAL A 82 11.76 0.98 7.08
C VAL A 82 10.35 1.21 7.59
N LEU A 83 9.64 0.12 7.83
CA LEU A 83 8.28 0.16 8.36
C LEU A 83 8.29 0.81 9.75
N ASN A 84 7.40 1.79 9.97
CA ASN A 84 7.32 2.47 11.26
C ASN A 84 6.74 1.54 12.35
N SER A 85 6.87 1.96 13.61
CA SER A 85 6.43 1.15 14.75
C SER A 85 4.92 0.93 14.78
N GLY A 86 4.15 1.88 14.27
CA GLY A 86 2.70 1.77 14.17
C GLY A 86 2.22 0.98 12.97
N LYS A 87 3.13 0.60 12.07
CA LYS A 87 2.83 -0.15 10.85
C LYS A 87 1.79 0.53 9.97
N THR A 88 1.89 1.86 9.88
CA THR A 88 1.01 2.69 9.09
C THR A 88 1.70 3.33 7.90
N GLY A 89 3.01 3.20 7.80
CA GLY A 89 3.79 3.79 6.73
C GLY A 89 5.27 3.54 6.94
N TRP A 90 6.10 4.36 6.35
CA TRP A 90 7.55 4.15 6.26
C TRP A 90 8.29 5.32 6.88
N ASP A 91 9.37 5.00 7.60
CA ASP A 91 10.27 5.98 8.18
C ASP A 91 11.65 5.92 7.50
N PRO A 92 12.31 7.08 7.31
CA PRO A 92 13.68 7.08 6.82
C PRO A 92 14.62 6.50 7.88
N PRO A 93 15.77 5.90 7.46
CA PRO A 93 16.75 5.38 8.42
C PRO A 93 17.44 6.49 9.22
N VAL A 94 17.40 7.72 8.72
CA VAL A 94 17.95 8.90 9.41
C VAL A 94 16.80 9.89 9.63
N ALA A 95 16.61 10.30 10.88
CA ALA A 95 15.54 11.23 11.23
C ALA A 95 15.73 12.58 10.53
N LEU A 96 14.61 13.22 10.17
CA LEU A 96 14.62 14.57 9.62
C LEU A 96 15.27 15.52 10.61
N PRO A 97 16.23 16.38 10.18
CA PRO A 97 16.89 17.30 11.08
C PRO A 97 15.92 18.21 11.85
N ALA A 98 16.28 18.57 13.08
CA ALA A 98 15.41 19.33 13.97
C ALA A 98 15.08 20.73 13.44
N ASP A 99 15.94 21.30 12.58
CA ASP A 99 15.74 22.62 11.99
C ASP A 99 14.97 22.59 10.66
N SER A 100 14.38 21.43 10.32
CA SER A 100 13.62 21.26 9.07
C SER A 100 12.42 22.19 8.95
N SER A 101 11.90 22.68 10.07
CA SER A 101 10.77 23.61 10.09
C SER A 101 11.21 25.09 9.94
N ALA A 102 12.51 25.37 9.90
CA ALA A 102 13.00 26.73 9.71
C ALA A 102 12.57 27.29 8.35
N PRO A 103 12.08 28.55 8.30
CA PRO A 103 11.54 29.10 7.06
C PRO A 103 12.59 29.35 5.96
N THR A 104 13.86 29.30 6.31
CA THR A 104 14.96 29.55 5.38
C THR A 104 15.62 28.28 4.85
N LYS A 105 15.15 27.11 5.29
CA LYS A 105 15.72 25.82 4.86
C LYS A 105 14.65 24.84 4.42
N ALA A 106 14.97 24.06 3.41
CA ALA A 106 14.20 22.92 2.99
C ALA A 106 15.12 21.68 2.95
N TYR A 107 14.59 20.54 3.32
CA TYR A 107 15.32 19.29 3.27
C TYR A 107 14.68 18.34 2.27
N HIS A 108 15.50 17.58 1.56
CA HIS A 108 15.03 16.49 0.72
C HIS A 108 15.89 15.25 0.96
N TRP A 109 15.26 14.10 0.81
CA TRP A 109 15.93 12.81 0.97
C TRP A 109 16.74 12.47 -0.28
N VAL A 110 18.00 12.05 -0.09
CA VAL A 110 18.85 11.56 -1.17
C VAL A 110 19.18 10.11 -0.88
N GLU A 111 18.59 9.21 -1.64
CA GLU A 111 18.71 7.77 -1.41
C GLU A 111 20.15 7.27 -1.58
N ASP A 112 20.89 7.81 -2.54
CA ASP A 112 22.27 7.38 -2.83
C ASP A 112 23.19 7.51 -1.61
N ILE A 113 22.97 8.53 -0.78
CA ILE A 113 23.74 8.74 0.45
C ILE A 113 22.97 8.37 1.70
N GLN A 114 21.70 7.98 1.54
CA GLN A 114 20.78 7.63 2.64
C GLN A 114 20.77 8.70 3.74
N ASN A 115 20.55 9.94 3.32
CA ASN A 115 20.54 11.08 4.24
C ASN A 115 19.75 12.25 3.66
N TRP A 116 19.47 13.20 4.52
CA TRP A 116 18.80 14.44 4.17
C TRP A 116 19.81 15.48 3.69
N VAL A 117 19.44 16.22 2.64
CA VAL A 117 20.24 17.31 2.10
C VAL A 117 19.45 18.60 2.22
N SER A 118 20.08 19.62 2.81
CA SER A 118 19.44 20.92 2.99
C SER A 118 19.64 21.80 1.74
N GLN A 119 18.64 22.67 1.53
CA GLN A 119 18.71 23.70 0.51
C GLN A 119 18.24 25.00 1.15
N ASP A 120 19.05 26.07 0.99
CA ASP A 120 18.68 27.38 1.48
C ASP A 120 17.61 27.98 0.57
N LEU A 121 16.64 28.63 1.19
CA LEU A 121 15.53 29.26 0.48
C LEU A 121 15.75 30.75 0.30
#